data_288a8924a1f5a7cf8dda501aea6dd9b0
#
_entry.id   288a8924a1f5a7cf8dda501aea6dd9b0
#
_cell.length_a   1.000
_cell.length_b   1.000
_cell.length_c   1.000
_cell.angle_alpha   90.00
_cell.angle_beta   90.00
_cell.angle_gamma   90.00
#
_symmetry.space_group_name_H-M   'P 1'
#
loop_
_entity.id
_entity.type
_entity.pdbx_description
1 polymer ?
#
loop_
_entity_poly.entity_id
_entity_poly.type
_entity_poly.pdbx_seq_one_letter_code
_entity_poly.pdbx_strand_id
1 'polypeptide(L)'
;MNLAAAIRERLAALDPQSMDLLDESGKHAGHAGAKAGGSHFRLTIVSPRFSGKDQITRHRMVYEVLGPLMHRDIHALAIRAYAPDEL
;
A
#
# COMPACT_ATOMS: atom_id res chain seq x y z
N MET A 1 -12.92 10.13 7.43
CA MET A 1 -11.56 9.61 7.63
C MET A 1 -10.79 9.68 6.32
N ASN A 2 -9.55 10.10 6.37
CA ASN A 2 -8.70 10.10 5.18
C ASN A 2 -8.04 8.74 5.06
N LEU A 3 -8.43 7.97 4.07
CA LEU A 3 -7.93 6.61 3.89
C LEU A 3 -6.42 6.59 3.61
N ALA A 4 -5.93 7.51 2.79
CA ALA A 4 -4.49 7.57 2.51
C ALA A 4 -3.69 7.81 3.79
N ALA A 5 -4.16 8.70 4.65
CA ALA A 5 -3.50 8.96 5.93
C ALA A 5 -3.52 7.73 6.83
N ALA A 6 -4.65 7.01 6.86
CA ALA A 6 -4.76 5.79 7.66
C ALA A 6 -3.80 4.71 7.15
N ILE A 7 -3.64 4.59 5.84
CA ILE A 7 -2.71 3.63 5.26
C ILE A 7 -1.28 3.99 5.66
N ARG A 8 -0.89 5.26 5.54
CA ARG A 8 0.45 5.70 5.92
C ARG A 8 0.74 5.44 7.38
N GLU A 9 -0.23 5.70 8.23
CA GLU A 9 -0.08 5.49 9.67
C GLU A 9 0.19 4.02 9.97
N ARG A 10 -0.55 3.12 9.34
CA ARG A 10 -0.34 1.70 9.53
C ARG A 10 1.02 1.24 9.01
N LEU A 11 1.42 1.75 7.84
CA LEU A 11 2.69 1.38 7.23
C LEU A 11 3.90 1.85 8.05
N ALA A 12 3.72 2.82 8.92
CA ALA A 12 4.80 3.27 9.80
C ALA A 12 5.36 2.14 10.67
N ALA A 13 4.57 1.11 10.94
CA ALA A 13 5.02 -0.05 11.70
C ALA A 13 6.14 -0.82 10.99
N LEU A 14 6.33 -0.62 9.70
CA LEU A 14 7.40 -1.25 8.93
C LEU A 14 8.69 -0.42 8.92
N ASP A 15 8.74 0.66 9.66
CA ASP A 15 9.89 1.56 9.75
C ASP A 15 10.41 1.97 8.37
N PRO A 16 9.56 2.51 7.51
CA PRO A 16 10.00 2.84 6.15
C PRO A 16 11.00 3.97 6.13
N GLN A 17 12.01 3.81 5.33
CA GLN A 17 12.98 4.86 5.04
C GLN A 17 12.37 5.88 4.09
N SER A 18 11.54 5.40 3.17
CA SER A 18 10.75 6.26 2.30
C SER A 18 9.47 5.54 1.91
N MET A 19 8.45 6.32 1.57
CA MET A 19 7.16 5.78 1.19
C MET A 19 6.50 6.76 0.25
N ASP A 20 6.01 6.23 -0.88
CA ASP A 20 5.24 6.99 -1.84
C ASP A 20 3.90 6.26 -2.02
N LEU A 21 2.83 6.96 -1.73
CA LEU A 21 1.48 6.39 -1.84
C LEU A 21 0.67 7.26 -2.78
N LEU A 22 0.27 6.70 -3.90
CA LEU A 22 -0.55 7.37 -4.89
C LEU A 22 -1.97 6.85 -4.83
N ASP A 23 -2.92 7.77 -4.73
CA ASP A 23 -4.33 7.44 -4.81
C ASP A 23 -4.74 7.53 -6.28
N GLU A 24 -4.99 6.38 -6.89
CA GLU A 24 -5.37 6.30 -8.29
C GLU A 24 -6.87 6.12 -8.50
N SER A 25 -7.63 6.26 -7.44
CA SER A 25 -9.08 6.09 -7.50
C SER A 25 -9.72 7.06 -8.51
N GLY A 26 -9.21 8.28 -8.59
CA GLY A 26 -9.72 9.27 -9.49
C GLY A 26 -9.53 8.98 -10.97
N LYS A 27 -8.57 8.12 -11.30
CA LYS A 27 -8.33 7.73 -12.69
C LYS A 27 -9.47 6.94 -13.29
N HIS A 28 -10.33 6.40 -12.45
CA HIS A 28 -11.45 5.59 -12.86
C HIS A 28 -12.78 6.33 -12.76
N ALA A 29 -12.73 7.62 -12.48
CA ALA A 29 -13.92 8.45 -12.37
C ALA A 29 -14.68 8.41 -13.70
N GLY A 30 -15.96 8.16 -13.63
CA GLY A 30 -16.78 8.04 -14.82
C GLY A 30 -16.95 6.64 -15.35
N HIS A 31 -16.17 5.70 -14.88
CA HIS A 31 -16.32 4.29 -15.23
C HIS A 31 -17.26 3.60 -14.25
N ALA A 32 -18.05 2.67 -14.76
CA ALA A 32 -18.98 1.95 -13.92
C ALA A 32 -18.29 1.25 -12.75
N GLY A 33 -17.13 0.70 -13.00
CA GLY A 33 -16.37 0.03 -11.96
C GLY A 33 -15.91 0.94 -10.84
N ALA A 34 -15.68 2.21 -11.15
CA ALA A 34 -15.26 3.17 -10.14
C ALA A 34 -16.37 3.43 -9.13
N LYS A 35 -17.62 3.36 -9.59
CA LYS A 35 -18.76 3.55 -8.71
C LYS A 35 -18.98 2.40 -7.75
N ALA A 36 -18.56 1.23 -8.15
CA ALA A 36 -18.63 0.08 -7.26
C ALA A 36 -17.63 0.23 -6.12
N GLY A 37 -16.89 1.29 -6.18
CA GLY A 37 -16.28 1.89 -5.03
C GLY A 37 -15.07 1.18 -4.56
N GLY A 38 -14.34 1.07 -5.11
CA GLY A 38 -13.20 0.73 -4.44
C GLY A 38 -12.13 1.77 -4.57
N SER A 39 -11.30 1.82 -3.59
CA SER A 39 -10.13 2.67 -3.59
C SER A 39 -8.97 1.94 -4.25
N HIS A 40 -8.29 2.62 -5.15
CA HIS A 40 -7.14 2.06 -5.87
C HIS A 40 -5.90 2.85 -5.49
N PHE A 41 -4.92 2.17 -4.94
CA PHE A 41 -3.68 2.80 -4.51
C PHE A 41 -2.47 2.13 -5.13
N ARG A 42 -1.41 2.92 -5.28
CA ARG A 42 -0.10 2.40 -5.67
C ARG A 42 0.90 2.80 -4.60
N LEU A 43 1.57 1.80 -4.04
CA LEU A 43 2.54 1.99 -2.96
C LEU A 43 3.94 1.64 -3.44
N THR A 44 4.86 2.55 -3.18
CA THR A 44 6.30 2.23 -3.25
C THR A 44 6.86 2.47 -1.87
N ILE A 45 7.41 1.45 -1.26
CA ILE A 45 7.92 1.55 0.11
C ILE A 45 9.31 0.95 0.20
N VAL A 46 10.19 1.67 0.88
CA VAL A 46 11.57 1.24 1.11
C VAL A 46 11.77 1.07 2.61
N SER A 47 12.14 -0.12 3.03
CA SER A 47 12.34 -0.41 4.45
C SER A 47 13.44 -1.44 4.65
N PRO A 48 14.32 -1.23 5.65
CA PRO A 48 15.32 -2.24 5.99
C PRO A 48 14.69 -3.56 6.45
N ARG A 49 13.42 -3.54 6.87
CA ARG A 49 12.74 -4.76 7.28
C ARG A 49 12.50 -5.73 6.13
N PHE A 50 12.61 -5.24 4.90
CA PHE A 50 12.44 -6.09 3.72
C PHE A 50 13.73 -6.81 3.30
N SER A 51 14.87 -6.47 3.90
CA SER A 51 16.15 -7.08 3.55
C SER A 51 16.11 -8.59 3.72
N GLY A 52 16.57 -9.30 2.71
CA GLY A 52 16.63 -10.76 2.75
C GLY A 52 15.30 -11.46 2.55
N LYS A 53 14.23 -10.73 2.31
CA LYS A 53 12.91 -11.32 2.13
C LYS A 53 12.48 -11.30 0.68
N ASP A 54 11.77 -12.34 0.26
CA ASP A 54 11.25 -12.39 -1.11
C ASP A 54 10.03 -11.48 -1.25
N GLN A 55 9.56 -11.32 -2.48
CA GLN A 55 8.45 -10.40 -2.77
C GLN A 55 7.15 -10.85 -2.12
N ILE A 56 6.89 -12.13 -2.09
CA ILE A 56 5.67 -12.65 -1.47
C ILE A 56 5.63 -12.29 0.01
N THR A 57 6.75 -12.49 0.69
CA THR A 57 6.86 -12.18 2.12
C THR A 57 6.69 -10.69 2.37
N ARG A 58 7.31 -9.85 1.52
CA ARG A 58 7.20 -8.39 1.65
C ARG A 58 5.76 -7.93 1.51
N HIS A 59 5.05 -8.47 0.53
CA HIS A 59 3.64 -8.13 0.32
C HIS A 59 2.79 -8.56 1.51
N ARG A 60 3.06 -9.73 2.09
CA ARG A 60 2.37 -10.16 3.30
C ARG A 60 2.61 -9.20 4.46
N MET A 61 3.83 -8.73 4.61
CA MET A 61 4.16 -7.78 5.67
C MET A 61 3.32 -6.52 5.53
N VAL A 62 3.17 -6.04 4.30
CA VAL A 62 2.34 -4.85 4.03
C VAL A 62 0.87 -5.16 4.38
N TYR A 63 0.34 -6.28 3.91
CA TYR A 63 -1.05 -6.63 4.18
C TYR A 63 -1.32 -6.79 5.67
N GLU A 64 -0.38 -7.36 6.41
CA GLU A 64 -0.56 -7.57 7.84
C GLU A 64 -0.67 -6.25 8.60
N VAL A 65 0.19 -5.29 8.29
CA VAL A 65 0.12 -4.00 8.99
C VAL A 65 -1.10 -3.19 8.59
N LEU A 66 -1.60 -3.36 7.36
CA LEU A 66 -2.80 -2.68 6.92
C LEU A 66 -4.06 -3.29 7.56
N GLY A 67 -4.00 -4.59 7.87
CA GLY A 67 -5.08 -5.26 8.59
C GLY A 67 -6.44 -5.10 7.94
N PRO A 68 -7.45 -4.71 8.72
CA PRO A 68 -8.82 -4.62 8.20
C PRO A 68 -9.00 -3.65 7.05
N LEU A 69 -8.10 -2.68 6.87
CA LEU A 69 -8.22 -1.73 5.75
C LEU A 69 -8.20 -2.44 4.41
N MET A 70 -7.43 -3.54 4.29
CA MET A 70 -7.37 -4.31 3.05
C MET A 70 -8.70 -4.96 2.70
N HIS A 71 -9.49 -5.31 3.71
CA HIS A 71 -10.73 -6.02 3.47
C HIS A 71 -11.92 -5.10 3.27
N ARG A 72 -11.90 -3.93 3.89
CA ARG A 72 -13.07 -3.05 3.93
C ARG A 72 -12.93 -1.81 3.08
N ASP A 73 -11.74 -1.24 3.05
CA ASP A 73 -11.57 0.11 2.52
C ASP A 73 -10.72 0.17 1.25
N ILE A 74 -9.79 -0.76 1.09
CA ILE A 74 -8.90 -0.77 -0.06
C ILE A 74 -9.39 -1.84 -1.04
N HIS A 75 -9.76 -1.41 -2.25
CA HIS A 75 -10.19 -2.33 -3.29
C HIS A 75 -8.99 -2.99 -3.97
N ALA A 76 -8.00 -2.19 -4.33
CA ALA A 76 -6.80 -2.67 -4.99
C ALA A 76 -5.59 -1.89 -4.51
N LEU A 77 -4.50 -2.61 -4.32
CA LEU A 77 -3.24 -2.02 -3.89
C LEU A 77 -2.10 -2.66 -4.68
N ALA A 78 -1.45 -1.85 -5.51
CA ALA A 78 -0.22 -2.26 -6.17
C ALA A 78 0.94 -1.93 -5.26
N ILE A 79 1.82 -2.90 -5.03
CA ILE A 79 2.91 -2.75 -4.05
C ILE A 79 4.25 -2.94 -4.72
N ARG A 80 5.16 -1.99 -4.46
CA ARG A 80 6.59 -2.13 -4.77
C ARG A 80 7.34 -1.95 -3.46
N ALA A 81 7.97 -3.03 -3.00
CA ALA A 81 8.65 -3.05 -1.72
C ALA A 81 10.13 -3.34 -1.92
N TYR A 82 10.97 -2.45 -1.44
CA TYR A 82 12.42 -2.56 -1.61
C TYR A 82 13.14 -2.45 -0.27
N ALA A 83 14.25 -3.15 -0.16
CA ALA A 83 15.21 -2.88 0.90
C ALA A 83 16.13 -1.74 0.43
N PRO A 84 16.70 -0.96 1.36
CA PRO A 84 17.53 0.18 0.97
C PRO A 84 18.72 -0.17 0.08
N ASP A 85 19.30 -1.35 0.28
CA ASP A 85 20.46 -1.79 -0.49
C ASP A 85 20.11 -2.25 -1.90
N GLU A 86 18.85 -2.25 -2.25
CA GLU A 86 18.39 -2.65 -3.59
C GLU A 86 18.19 -1.46 -4.53
N LEU A 87 18.39 -0.28 -4.02
CA LEU A 87 18.16 0.93 -4.83
C LEU A 87 19.40 1.45 -5.52
#